data_abc6bb875da6aac57ef684cb4b67fd2b
#
_entry.id   abc6bb875da6aac57ef684cb4b67fd2b
#
_cell.length_a   1.000
_cell.length_b   1.000
_cell.length_c   1.000
_cell.angle_alpha   90.00
_cell.angle_beta   90.00
_cell.angle_gamma   90.00
#
_symmetry.space_group_name_H-M   'P 1'
#
loop_
_entity.id
_entity.type
_entity.pdbx_description
1 polymer ?
#
loop_
_entity_poly.entity_id
_entity_poly.type
_entity_poly.pdbx_seq_one_letter_code
_entity_poly.pdbx_strand_id
1 'polypeptide(L)'
;MAEPVSGKKSPSPRQSSPAPFQPGAINNAVPPADIKPLITTGQAQIETVVQGIDLSDRPKIILTAGRGKTGKTLFLRWLAEAAQKADRAHLLADIDPTNATFSTYFEAVARPNSFNQTAVRDWLQEFIEYAIAQRSTAIIDLGGGDTILRTIASEMPGFDAMIEDAGLSMVMFYLVGPHPEDLTPAATLSALGFNPLARAIVLNEGVAPLGTARDQAFARVLATDLYKSQIAGGAIPIWMPRLFAADAVEARTASFVAARDGQTNPPLGIFDRSRVNTWLRAMDEQFAGVASWMP
;
A
#
# COMPACT_ATOMS: atom_id res chain seq x y z
N MET A 1 70.20 26.86 -32.70
CA MET A 1 69.67 25.89 -33.65
C MET A 1 69.07 24.74 -32.89
N ALA A 2 67.77 24.67 -32.85
CA ALA A 2 67.01 23.49 -32.37
C ALA A 2 65.65 23.57 -33.04
N GLU A 3 65.34 22.56 -33.85
CA GLU A 3 64.08 22.44 -34.62
C GLU A 3 62.89 22.08 -33.72
N PRO A 4 61.67 22.49 -34.13
CA PRO A 4 60.44 22.16 -33.35
C PRO A 4 59.90 20.79 -33.76
N VAL A 5 59.63 19.96 -32.73
CA VAL A 5 59.01 18.64 -32.87
C VAL A 5 57.51 18.78 -33.20
N SER A 6 57.14 18.22 -34.35
CA SER A 6 55.78 18.12 -34.88
C SER A 6 54.92 17.18 -33.98
N GLY A 7 53.92 17.73 -33.30
CA GLY A 7 52.91 16.95 -32.53
C GLY A 7 51.89 16.29 -33.47
N LYS A 8 51.89 14.97 -33.54
CA LYS A 8 50.84 14.16 -34.18
C LYS A 8 49.55 14.24 -33.35
N LYS A 9 48.46 14.80 -33.93
CA LYS A 9 47.11 14.72 -33.40
C LYS A 9 46.60 13.28 -33.54
N SER A 10 46.25 12.68 -32.40
CA SER A 10 45.53 11.39 -32.36
C SER A 10 44.10 11.57 -32.88
N PRO A 11 43.56 10.65 -33.67
CA PRO A 11 42.18 10.72 -34.14
C PRO A 11 41.21 10.42 -32.99
N SER A 12 40.18 11.26 -32.87
CA SER A 12 39.06 11.05 -31.93
C SER A 12 38.33 9.74 -32.24
N PRO A 13 37.84 9.02 -31.24
CA PRO A 13 37.07 7.78 -31.43
C PRO A 13 35.75 8.12 -32.15
N ARG A 14 35.50 7.48 -33.26
CA ARG A 14 34.20 7.52 -33.96
C ARG A 14 33.16 6.90 -33.03
N GLN A 15 32.15 7.66 -32.68
CA GLN A 15 30.93 7.12 -32.08
C GLN A 15 30.29 6.16 -33.10
N SER A 16 30.26 4.89 -32.79
CA SER A 16 29.51 3.89 -33.55
C SER A 16 28.02 4.12 -33.32
N SER A 17 27.31 4.38 -34.40
CA SER A 17 25.84 4.39 -34.38
C SER A 17 25.33 3.05 -33.85
N PRO A 18 24.30 3.04 -32.97
CA PRO A 18 23.70 1.80 -32.50
C PRO A 18 23.16 1.01 -33.71
N ALA A 19 23.40 -0.30 -33.70
CA ALA A 19 22.88 -1.19 -34.72
C ALA A 19 21.34 -1.09 -34.77
N PRO A 20 20.74 -1.14 -35.98
CA PRO A 20 19.28 -1.10 -36.12
C PRO A 20 18.67 -2.31 -35.44
N PHE A 21 17.57 -2.10 -34.71
CA PHE A 21 16.77 -3.15 -34.07
C PHE A 21 16.28 -4.12 -35.19
N GLN A 22 16.69 -5.36 -35.13
CA GLN A 22 16.16 -6.43 -35.99
C GLN A 22 15.18 -7.26 -35.13
N PRO A 23 13.86 -7.20 -35.39
CA PRO A 23 12.94 -8.16 -34.80
C PRO A 23 13.34 -9.56 -35.28
N GLY A 24 13.42 -10.51 -34.35
CA GLY A 24 13.79 -11.88 -34.69
C GLY A 24 12.95 -12.43 -35.84
N ALA A 25 13.61 -13.06 -36.80
CA ALA A 25 12.96 -13.63 -37.97
C ALA A 25 11.88 -14.63 -37.50
N ILE A 26 10.62 -14.26 -37.69
CA ILE A 26 9.49 -15.17 -37.47
C ILE A 26 9.56 -16.17 -38.64
N ASN A 27 9.92 -17.41 -38.33
CA ASN A 27 9.84 -18.50 -39.29
C ASN A 27 8.38 -18.68 -39.71
N ASN A 28 8.05 -18.24 -40.91
CA ASN A 28 6.78 -18.47 -41.59
C ASN A 28 6.67 -19.94 -42.00
N ALA A 29 6.17 -20.80 -41.11
CA ALA A 29 5.75 -22.14 -41.51
C ALA A 29 4.76 -22.72 -40.51
N VAL A 30 3.62 -22.09 -40.31
CA VAL A 30 2.32 -22.74 -39.98
C VAL A 30 1.23 -21.74 -40.39
N PRO A 31 0.27 -22.09 -41.28
CA PRO A 31 -0.86 -21.20 -41.52
C PRO A 31 -1.69 -21.17 -40.22
N PRO A 32 -2.22 -20.01 -39.82
CA PRO A 32 -3.05 -19.93 -38.61
C PRO A 32 -4.33 -20.73 -38.81
N ALA A 33 -4.40 -21.87 -38.17
CA ALA A 33 -5.68 -22.50 -37.92
C ALA A 33 -6.52 -21.50 -37.09
N ASP A 34 -7.73 -21.23 -37.56
CA ASP A 34 -8.81 -20.44 -36.98
C ASP A 34 -8.54 -19.93 -35.57
N ILE A 35 -7.88 -18.81 -35.44
CA ILE A 35 -7.89 -18.03 -34.20
C ILE A 35 -9.27 -17.41 -34.12
N LYS A 36 -10.22 -18.12 -33.54
CA LYS A 36 -11.42 -17.50 -33.02
C LYS A 36 -10.99 -16.39 -32.09
N PRO A 37 -11.42 -15.14 -32.30
CA PRO A 37 -11.10 -14.08 -31.35
C PRO A 37 -11.64 -14.48 -30.00
N LEU A 38 -10.75 -14.73 -29.04
CA LEU A 38 -11.09 -14.87 -27.62
C LEU A 38 -11.32 -13.44 -27.07
N ILE A 39 -12.20 -12.70 -27.73
CA ILE A 39 -12.85 -11.56 -27.10
C ILE A 39 -14.08 -12.16 -26.44
N THR A 40 -13.85 -12.79 -25.29
CA THR A 40 -14.89 -12.82 -24.28
C THR A 40 -15.04 -11.37 -23.88
N THR A 41 -16.02 -10.68 -24.43
CA THR A 41 -16.60 -9.50 -23.80
C THR A 41 -17.18 -9.97 -22.46
N GLY A 42 -16.31 -10.20 -21.49
CA GLY A 42 -16.71 -10.20 -20.11
C GLY A 42 -17.33 -8.83 -19.90
N GLN A 43 -18.63 -8.77 -19.74
CA GLN A 43 -19.25 -7.62 -19.13
C GLN A 43 -18.43 -7.38 -17.88
N ALA A 44 -17.75 -6.23 -17.82
CA ALA A 44 -17.16 -5.75 -16.60
C ALA A 44 -18.34 -5.71 -15.62
N GLN A 45 -18.41 -6.69 -14.72
CA GLN A 45 -19.32 -6.61 -13.60
C GLN A 45 -18.86 -5.34 -12.90
N ILE A 46 -19.70 -4.32 -12.93
CA ILE A 46 -19.52 -3.12 -12.11
C ILE A 46 -19.66 -3.68 -10.70
N GLU A 47 -18.51 -3.97 -10.08
CA GLU A 47 -18.48 -4.36 -8.67
C GLU A 47 -19.11 -3.19 -7.91
N THR A 48 -20.19 -3.47 -7.22
CA THR A 48 -20.84 -2.48 -6.38
C THR A 48 -19.86 -2.15 -5.25
N VAL A 49 -19.30 -0.95 -5.27
CA VAL A 49 -18.43 -0.46 -4.20
C VAL A 49 -19.25 -0.42 -2.91
N VAL A 50 -18.84 -1.21 -1.92
CA VAL A 50 -19.52 -1.25 -0.63
C VAL A 50 -19.21 0.04 0.11
N GLN A 51 -20.27 0.72 0.59
CA GLN A 51 -20.14 1.98 1.31
C GLN A 51 -19.87 1.73 2.79
N GLY A 52 -18.82 2.37 3.31
CA GLY A 52 -18.53 2.42 4.74
C GLY A 52 -19.36 3.51 5.44
N ILE A 53 -19.25 3.58 6.76
CA ILE A 53 -19.83 4.68 7.55
C ILE A 53 -19.18 6.02 7.15
N ASP A 54 -19.91 7.11 7.25
CA ASP A 54 -19.37 8.44 6.93
C ASP A 54 -18.57 9.02 8.11
N LEU A 55 -17.29 9.33 7.85
CA LEU A 55 -16.35 9.95 8.79
C LEU A 55 -15.77 11.28 8.27
N SER A 56 -16.47 11.97 7.35
CA SER A 56 -15.93 13.14 6.63
C SER A 56 -15.37 14.24 7.53
N ASP A 57 -16.05 14.53 8.65
CA ASP A 57 -15.71 15.66 9.51
C ASP A 57 -15.02 15.28 10.83
N ARG A 58 -14.53 14.05 10.92
CA ARG A 58 -13.91 13.54 12.14
C ARG A 58 -12.41 13.31 11.95
N PRO A 59 -11.56 13.74 12.88
CA PRO A 59 -10.18 13.30 12.91
C PRO A 59 -10.11 11.79 13.21
N LYS A 60 -9.07 11.12 12.73
CA LYS A 60 -9.00 9.65 12.70
C LYS A 60 -7.69 9.12 13.25
N ILE A 61 -7.73 7.99 13.92
CA ILE A 61 -6.57 7.13 14.15
C ILE A 61 -6.64 6.01 13.12
N ILE A 62 -5.74 6.01 12.15
CA ILE A 62 -5.70 5.05 11.05
C ILE A 62 -4.61 4.04 11.31
N LEU A 63 -5.00 2.79 11.47
CA LEU A 63 -4.12 1.66 11.72
C LEU A 63 -4.20 0.63 10.59
N THR A 64 -3.10 -0.11 10.40
CA THR A 64 -3.11 -1.31 9.58
C THR A 64 -2.63 -2.52 10.37
N ALA A 65 -3.27 -3.65 10.19
CA ALA A 65 -2.76 -4.93 10.64
C ALA A 65 -2.70 -5.94 9.48
N GLY A 66 -1.89 -6.95 9.66
CA GLY A 66 -1.69 -8.01 8.67
C GLY A 66 -0.35 -8.67 8.89
N ARG A 67 -0.19 -9.88 8.40
CA ARG A 67 1.07 -10.62 8.47
C ARG A 67 2.20 -9.88 7.73
N GLY A 68 3.42 -10.29 7.98
CA GLY A 68 4.57 -9.74 7.25
C GLY A 68 4.41 -9.86 5.73
N LYS A 69 4.81 -8.82 5.00
CA LYS A 69 4.77 -8.76 3.52
C LYS A 69 3.37 -8.71 2.89
N THR A 70 2.32 -8.39 3.64
CA THR A 70 0.97 -8.20 3.07
C THR A 70 0.75 -6.83 2.42
N GLY A 71 1.76 -5.95 2.41
CA GLY A 71 1.70 -4.65 1.73
C GLY A 71 1.25 -3.47 2.58
N LYS A 72 1.29 -3.58 3.91
CA LYS A 72 0.89 -2.51 4.84
C LYS A 72 1.57 -1.18 4.57
N THR A 73 2.89 -1.17 4.53
CA THR A 73 3.67 0.05 4.29
C THR A 73 3.38 0.69 2.93
N LEU A 74 3.19 -0.11 1.86
CA LEU A 74 2.79 0.40 0.55
C LEU A 74 1.43 1.10 0.62
N PHE A 75 0.47 0.50 1.31
CA PHE A 75 -0.87 1.04 1.50
C PHE A 75 -0.84 2.35 2.32
N LEU A 76 -0.12 2.37 3.45
CA LEU A 76 0.01 3.55 4.29
C LEU A 76 0.72 4.71 3.58
N ARG A 77 1.71 4.39 2.73
CA ARG A 77 2.35 5.39 1.86
C ARG A 77 1.34 6.04 0.93
N TRP A 78 0.50 5.24 0.26
CA TRP A 78 -0.55 5.78 -0.60
C TRP A 78 -1.51 6.69 0.17
N LEU A 79 -1.94 6.29 1.38
CA LEU A 79 -2.79 7.12 2.26
C LEU A 79 -2.13 8.45 2.61
N ALA A 80 -0.87 8.41 3.06
CA ALA A 80 -0.13 9.60 3.46
C ALA A 80 0.12 10.55 2.27
N GLU A 81 0.50 10.01 1.10
CA GLU A 81 0.66 10.81 -0.11
C GLU A 81 -0.67 11.43 -0.61
N ALA A 82 -1.79 10.69 -0.46
CA ALA A 82 -3.11 11.22 -0.78
C ALA A 82 -3.51 12.38 0.15
N ALA A 83 -3.20 12.27 1.45
CA ALA A 83 -3.41 13.34 2.42
C ALA A 83 -2.57 14.58 2.11
N GLN A 84 -1.28 14.40 1.81
CA GLN A 84 -0.39 15.49 1.41
C GLN A 84 -0.88 16.19 0.14
N LYS A 85 -1.30 15.43 -0.86
CA LYS A 85 -1.85 15.97 -2.12
C LYS A 85 -3.14 16.79 -1.87
N ALA A 86 -3.94 16.39 -0.89
CA ALA A 86 -5.18 17.08 -0.52
C ALA A 86 -4.95 18.24 0.48
N ASP A 87 -3.69 18.53 0.84
CA ASP A 87 -3.29 19.52 1.85
C ASP A 87 -4.00 19.32 3.21
N ARG A 88 -4.20 18.04 3.60
CA ARG A 88 -4.83 17.69 4.85
C ARG A 88 -3.78 17.46 5.93
N ALA A 89 -3.87 18.23 7.01
CA ALA A 89 -2.97 18.07 8.15
C ALA A 89 -3.14 16.69 8.80
N HIS A 90 -2.03 15.99 9.00
CA HIS A 90 -2.01 14.67 9.63
C HIS A 90 -0.69 14.42 10.34
N LEU A 91 -0.72 13.51 11.30
CA LEU A 91 0.45 12.99 11.99
C LEU A 91 0.85 11.64 11.41
N LEU A 92 2.14 11.38 11.32
CA LEU A 92 2.68 10.10 10.87
C LEU A 92 3.48 9.45 11.99
N ALA A 93 3.29 8.16 12.21
CA ALA A 93 4.10 7.37 13.13
C ALA A 93 4.53 6.04 12.49
N ASP A 94 5.77 5.63 12.79
CA ASP A 94 6.35 4.36 12.38
C ASP A 94 6.90 3.67 13.62
N ILE A 95 6.23 2.63 14.08
CA ILE A 95 6.63 1.86 15.26
C ILE A 95 7.20 0.49 14.90
N ASP A 96 7.48 0.23 13.59
CA ASP A 96 8.18 -1.00 13.19
C ASP A 96 9.64 -0.96 13.67
N PRO A 97 10.01 -1.80 14.64
CA PRO A 97 11.36 -1.82 15.17
C PRO A 97 12.36 -2.45 14.19
N THR A 98 11.88 -3.24 13.24
CA THR A 98 12.70 -4.08 12.38
C THR A 98 12.99 -3.42 11.04
N ASN A 99 11.97 -2.81 10.45
CA ASN A 99 12.03 -2.25 9.11
C ASN A 99 11.33 -0.88 9.10
N ALA A 100 11.99 0.14 9.59
CA ALA A 100 11.50 1.50 9.58
C ALA A 100 11.29 2.06 8.14
N THR A 101 10.64 1.26 7.29
CA THR A 101 10.50 1.55 5.86
C THR A 101 9.59 2.74 5.62
N PHE A 102 8.53 2.89 6.42
CA PHE A 102 7.58 4.00 6.27
C PHE A 102 8.28 5.34 6.49
N SER A 103 9.14 5.43 7.50
CA SER A 103 9.90 6.65 7.81
C SER A 103 10.96 7.03 6.77
N THR A 104 11.29 6.16 5.80
CA THR A 104 12.21 6.52 4.71
C THR A 104 11.57 7.37 3.62
N TYR A 105 10.23 7.42 3.58
CA TYR A 105 9.48 8.14 2.54
C TYR A 105 8.97 9.51 2.96
N PHE A 106 8.98 9.80 4.27
CA PHE A 106 8.42 11.04 4.82
C PHE A 106 9.37 11.63 5.86
N GLU A 107 9.58 12.94 5.83
CA GLU A 107 10.51 13.63 6.72
C GLU A 107 10.00 13.73 8.18
N ALA A 108 8.69 13.90 8.36
CA ALA A 108 8.07 14.17 9.66
C ALA A 108 7.34 12.94 10.21
N VAL A 109 8.05 11.83 10.36
CA VAL A 109 7.50 10.61 10.95
C VAL A 109 7.98 10.46 12.39
N ALA A 110 7.04 10.43 13.34
CA ALA A 110 7.34 10.20 14.75
C ALA A 110 7.71 8.72 14.98
N ARG A 111 8.71 8.47 15.84
CA ARG A 111 9.19 7.11 16.12
C ARG A 111 9.57 6.97 17.60
N PRO A 112 9.32 5.80 18.22
CA PRO A 112 9.86 5.52 19.54
C PRO A 112 11.40 5.42 19.51
N ASN A 113 12.04 5.88 20.57
CA ASN A 113 13.50 5.79 20.74
C ASN A 113 13.94 4.43 21.35
N SER A 114 13.06 3.44 21.37
CA SER A 114 13.30 2.16 22.02
C SER A 114 12.77 1.01 21.18
N PHE A 115 13.41 -0.16 21.31
CA PHE A 115 12.92 -1.43 20.74
C PHE A 115 12.24 -2.32 21.82
N ASN A 116 12.19 -1.86 23.07
CA ASN A 116 11.49 -2.57 24.13
C ASN A 116 9.98 -2.46 23.94
N GLN A 117 9.28 -3.59 23.90
CA GLN A 117 7.85 -3.64 23.60
C GLN A 117 7.01 -2.79 24.57
N THR A 118 7.35 -2.76 25.86
CA THR A 118 6.65 -1.93 26.84
C THR A 118 6.85 -0.44 26.53
N ALA A 119 8.08 -0.03 26.29
CA ALA A 119 8.38 1.36 25.95
C ALA A 119 7.73 1.80 24.63
N VAL A 120 7.66 0.91 23.62
CA VAL A 120 6.99 1.19 22.34
C VAL A 120 5.48 1.30 22.54
N ARG A 121 4.88 0.43 23.40
CA ARG A 121 3.46 0.50 23.75
C ARG A 121 3.14 1.82 24.45
N ASP A 122 3.90 2.18 25.47
CA ASP A 122 3.69 3.42 26.24
C ASP A 122 3.84 4.64 25.33
N TRP A 123 4.86 4.64 24.45
CA TRP A 123 5.04 5.69 23.46
C TRP A 123 3.85 5.79 22.48
N LEU A 124 3.30 4.66 22.04
CA LEU A 124 2.13 4.65 21.14
C LEU A 124 0.91 5.25 21.83
N GLN A 125 0.71 4.94 23.13
CA GLN A 125 -0.37 5.54 23.92
C GLN A 125 -0.21 7.05 24.01
N GLU A 126 0.99 7.54 24.37
CA GLU A 126 1.30 8.98 24.40
C GLU A 126 1.09 9.66 23.03
N PHE A 127 1.47 9.00 21.95
CA PHE A 127 1.26 9.52 20.59
C PHE A 127 -0.23 9.64 20.25
N ILE A 128 -1.03 8.65 20.63
CA ILE A 128 -2.50 8.68 20.42
C ILE A 128 -3.13 9.78 21.29
N GLU A 129 -2.73 9.91 22.56
CA GLU A 129 -3.19 10.99 23.45
C GLU A 129 -2.84 12.38 22.87
N TYR A 130 -1.64 12.50 22.29
CA TYR A 130 -1.26 13.74 21.60
C TYR A 130 -2.17 14.00 20.37
N ALA A 131 -2.46 12.98 19.55
CA ALA A 131 -3.37 13.10 18.41
C ALA A 131 -4.79 13.53 18.85
N ILE A 132 -5.28 12.98 19.97
CA ILE A 132 -6.56 13.34 20.59
C ILE A 132 -6.53 14.82 21.01
N ALA A 133 -5.51 15.22 21.78
CA ALA A 133 -5.37 16.60 22.28
C ALA A 133 -5.30 17.63 21.14
N GLN A 134 -4.62 17.29 20.04
CA GLN A 134 -4.52 18.14 18.85
C GLN A 134 -5.73 18.04 17.91
N ARG A 135 -6.68 17.11 18.17
CA ARG A 135 -7.78 16.76 17.26
C ARG A 135 -7.28 16.51 15.83
N SER A 136 -6.18 15.80 15.70
CA SER A 136 -5.49 15.57 14.43
C SER A 136 -5.64 14.13 13.97
N THR A 137 -5.82 13.93 12.68
CA THR A 137 -5.73 12.59 12.08
C THR A 137 -4.31 12.05 12.21
N ALA A 138 -4.16 10.79 12.57
CA ALA A 138 -2.88 10.10 12.65
C ALA A 138 -2.88 8.82 11.81
N ILE A 139 -1.81 8.60 11.05
CA ILE A 139 -1.53 7.38 10.29
C ILE A 139 -0.37 6.67 10.97
N ILE A 140 -0.57 5.43 11.37
CA ILE A 140 0.40 4.69 12.19
C ILE A 140 0.77 3.38 11.52
N ASP A 141 2.05 3.20 11.16
CA ASP A 141 2.58 1.91 10.74
C ASP A 141 2.99 1.09 11.98
N LEU A 142 2.23 0.04 12.27
CA LEU A 142 2.48 -0.88 13.37
C LEU A 142 3.58 -1.90 13.06
N GLY A 143 4.07 -1.95 11.82
CA GLY A 143 5.04 -2.95 11.38
C GLY A 143 4.46 -4.36 11.21
N GLY A 144 5.33 -5.34 11.25
CA GLY A 144 5.03 -6.73 10.89
C GLY A 144 4.63 -7.64 12.04
N GLY A 145 3.65 -7.30 12.87
CA GLY A 145 3.29 -8.25 13.91
C GLY A 145 2.13 -7.86 14.82
N ASP A 146 1.59 -6.67 14.68
CA ASP A 146 0.46 -6.15 15.50
C ASP A 146 0.58 -6.46 17.01
N THR A 147 1.75 -6.91 17.48
CA THR A 147 1.94 -7.35 18.87
C THR A 147 1.59 -6.23 19.86
N ILE A 148 2.01 -5.00 19.54
CA ILE A 148 1.74 -3.85 20.40
C ILE A 148 0.23 -3.56 20.46
N LEU A 149 -0.47 -3.56 19.32
CA LEU A 149 -1.91 -3.35 19.29
C LEU A 149 -2.67 -4.47 20.02
N ARG A 150 -2.23 -5.73 19.87
CA ARG A 150 -2.83 -6.87 20.61
C ARG A 150 -2.62 -6.73 22.11
N THR A 151 -1.46 -6.26 22.54
CA THR A 151 -1.19 -5.99 23.95
C THR A 151 -2.13 -4.92 24.48
N ILE A 152 -2.26 -3.79 23.78
CA ILE A 152 -3.17 -2.70 24.15
C ILE A 152 -4.62 -3.19 24.21
N ALA A 153 -5.09 -3.90 23.18
CA ALA A 153 -6.45 -4.44 23.15
C ALA A 153 -6.73 -5.46 24.27
N SER A 154 -5.73 -6.23 24.69
CA SER A 154 -5.83 -7.17 25.79
C SER A 154 -5.87 -6.47 27.16
N GLU A 155 -5.08 -5.42 27.33
CA GLU A 155 -5.02 -4.65 28.59
C GLU A 155 -6.22 -3.69 28.73
N MET A 156 -6.74 -3.19 27.61
CA MET A 156 -7.85 -2.22 27.55
C MET A 156 -8.93 -2.71 26.58
N PRO A 157 -9.78 -3.67 26.96
CA PRO A 157 -10.93 -4.06 26.13
C PRO A 157 -11.83 -2.84 25.85
N GLY A 158 -12.19 -2.65 24.56
CA GLY A 158 -12.96 -1.47 24.14
C GLY A 158 -12.10 -0.22 23.90
N PHE A 159 -10.80 -0.39 23.72
CA PHE A 159 -9.87 0.70 23.38
C PHE A 159 -10.35 1.53 22.16
N ASP A 160 -10.92 0.88 21.14
CA ASP A 160 -11.53 1.54 19.99
C ASP A 160 -12.70 2.47 20.38
N ALA A 161 -13.60 2.00 21.25
CA ALA A 161 -14.70 2.82 21.76
C ALA A 161 -14.19 4.01 22.59
N MET A 162 -13.14 3.81 23.40
CA MET A 162 -12.52 4.88 24.17
C MET A 162 -11.97 6.00 23.26
N ILE A 163 -11.37 5.65 22.12
CA ILE A 163 -10.90 6.64 21.14
C ILE A 163 -12.08 7.38 20.49
N GLU A 164 -13.17 6.66 20.18
CA GLU A 164 -14.39 7.28 19.64
C GLU A 164 -15.01 8.27 20.64
N ASP A 165 -15.09 7.91 21.91
CA ASP A 165 -15.60 8.77 23.01
C ASP A 165 -14.69 10.01 23.20
N ALA A 166 -13.40 9.88 22.95
CA ALA A 166 -12.46 11.01 22.95
C ALA A 166 -12.59 11.92 21.71
N GLY A 167 -13.47 11.59 20.77
CA GLY A 167 -13.81 12.43 19.61
C GLY A 167 -12.99 12.20 18.35
N LEU A 168 -12.19 11.11 18.29
CA LEU A 168 -11.53 10.63 17.08
C LEU A 168 -12.19 9.35 16.62
N SER A 169 -12.19 9.10 15.32
CA SER A 169 -12.66 7.81 14.79
C SER A 169 -11.51 6.83 14.62
N MET A 170 -11.70 5.61 15.15
CA MET A 170 -10.76 4.52 14.91
C MET A 170 -11.03 3.87 13.55
N VAL A 171 -10.02 3.87 12.68
CA VAL A 171 -10.09 3.24 11.34
C VAL A 171 -9.07 2.12 11.26
N MET A 172 -9.53 0.92 10.90
CA MET A 172 -8.69 -0.27 10.83
C MET A 172 -8.73 -0.92 9.45
N PHE A 173 -7.56 -1.04 8.81
CA PHE A 173 -7.40 -1.78 7.56
C PHE A 173 -6.61 -3.07 7.80
N TYR A 174 -7.24 -4.22 7.55
CA TYR A 174 -6.60 -5.53 7.62
C TYR A 174 -6.09 -5.90 6.22
N LEU A 175 -4.77 -5.86 6.01
CA LEU A 175 -4.13 -6.22 4.74
C LEU A 175 -4.00 -7.74 4.66
N VAL A 176 -4.68 -8.33 3.69
CA VAL A 176 -4.82 -9.78 3.52
C VAL A 176 -4.29 -10.20 2.15
N GLY A 177 -3.39 -11.18 2.15
CA GLY A 177 -2.93 -11.87 0.95
C GLY A 177 -3.82 -13.09 0.63
N PRO A 178 -3.37 -13.98 -0.29
CA PRO A 178 -4.16 -15.13 -0.76
C PRO A 178 -4.22 -16.31 0.23
N HIS A 179 -3.68 -16.16 1.43
CA HIS A 179 -3.64 -17.24 2.43
C HIS A 179 -4.66 -17.01 3.53
N PRO A 180 -5.49 -18.03 3.90
CA PRO A 180 -6.47 -17.92 5.00
C PRO A 180 -5.87 -17.40 6.32
N GLU A 181 -4.62 -17.76 6.60
CA GLU A 181 -3.89 -17.34 7.79
C GLU A 181 -3.64 -15.82 7.85
N ASP A 182 -3.77 -15.12 6.73
CA ASP A 182 -3.61 -13.65 6.69
C ASP A 182 -4.77 -12.93 7.39
N LEU A 183 -5.87 -13.61 7.64
CA LEU A 183 -7.00 -13.12 8.45
C LEU A 183 -6.76 -13.24 9.97
N THR A 184 -5.70 -13.93 10.41
CA THR A 184 -5.43 -14.14 11.86
C THR A 184 -5.38 -12.83 12.66
N PRO A 185 -4.76 -11.73 12.19
CA PRO A 185 -4.77 -10.46 12.91
C PRO A 185 -6.18 -9.94 13.18
N ALA A 186 -7.06 -9.99 12.18
CA ALA A 186 -8.46 -9.57 12.34
C ALA A 186 -9.21 -10.42 13.36
N ALA A 187 -9.03 -11.75 13.31
CA ALA A 187 -9.64 -12.66 14.27
C ALA A 187 -9.15 -12.43 15.71
N THR A 188 -7.83 -12.28 15.87
CA THR A 188 -7.23 -12.09 17.18
C THR A 188 -7.67 -10.78 17.82
N LEU A 189 -7.65 -9.68 17.10
CA LEU A 189 -8.07 -8.37 17.60
C LEU A 189 -9.57 -8.36 17.93
N SER A 190 -10.39 -8.97 17.09
CA SER A 190 -11.83 -9.12 17.33
C SER A 190 -12.11 -9.94 18.60
N ALA A 191 -11.38 -11.02 18.82
CA ALA A 191 -11.50 -11.85 20.03
C ALA A 191 -11.08 -11.11 21.31
N LEU A 192 -10.19 -10.11 21.20
CA LEU A 192 -9.78 -9.22 22.29
C LEU A 192 -10.75 -8.04 22.49
N GLY A 193 -11.87 -7.99 21.76
CA GLY A 193 -12.85 -6.93 21.88
C GLY A 193 -12.53 -5.66 21.09
N PHE A 194 -11.50 -5.68 20.24
CA PHE A 194 -11.16 -4.56 19.37
C PHE A 194 -11.91 -4.68 18.04
N ASN A 195 -12.99 -3.92 17.89
CA ASN A 195 -13.91 -3.99 16.76
C ASN A 195 -14.34 -2.59 16.28
N PRO A 196 -13.42 -1.78 15.76
CA PRO A 196 -13.76 -0.44 15.26
C PRO A 196 -14.92 -0.49 14.27
N LEU A 197 -15.81 0.50 14.31
CA LEU A 197 -16.92 0.61 13.37
C LEU A 197 -16.43 0.79 11.93
N ALA A 198 -15.37 1.57 11.75
CA ALA A 198 -14.69 1.74 10.46
C ALA A 198 -13.56 0.71 10.32
N ARG A 199 -13.88 -0.46 9.76
CA ARG A 199 -12.88 -1.48 9.49
C ARG A 199 -13.07 -2.11 8.10
N ALA A 200 -11.94 -2.44 7.44
CA ALA A 200 -11.94 -3.06 6.12
C ALA A 200 -11.03 -4.28 6.06
N ILE A 201 -11.43 -5.28 5.27
CA ILE A 201 -10.58 -6.37 4.82
C ILE A 201 -10.05 -6.00 3.44
N VAL A 202 -8.78 -5.64 3.36
CA VAL A 202 -8.12 -5.22 2.13
C VAL A 202 -7.42 -6.42 1.48
N LEU A 203 -8.01 -6.95 0.44
CA LEU A 203 -7.51 -8.08 -0.34
C LEU A 203 -6.44 -7.58 -1.32
N ASN A 204 -5.16 -7.77 -0.98
CA ASN A 204 -4.05 -7.22 -1.74
C ASN A 204 -3.64 -8.11 -2.92
N GLU A 205 -4.05 -7.74 -4.13
CA GLU A 205 -3.64 -8.43 -5.36
C GLU A 205 -2.12 -8.37 -5.61
N GLY A 206 -1.43 -7.39 -5.02
CA GLY A 206 0.02 -7.22 -5.15
C GLY A 206 0.82 -8.43 -4.68
N VAL A 207 0.31 -9.18 -3.72
CA VAL A 207 0.96 -10.36 -3.14
C VAL A 207 0.40 -11.70 -3.66
N ALA A 208 -0.60 -11.66 -4.55
CA ALA A 208 -1.13 -12.86 -5.20
C ALA A 208 -0.18 -13.35 -6.31
N PRO A 209 -0.23 -14.62 -6.72
CA PRO A 209 0.56 -15.12 -7.85
C PRO A 209 0.25 -14.36 -9.15
N LEU A 210 1.30 -14.09 -9.95
CA LEU A 210 1.14 -13.46 -11.25
C LEU A 210 0.35 -14.37 -12.20
N GLY A 211 -0.50 -13.76 -13.02
CA GLY A 211 -1.28 -14.49 -14.03
C GLY A 211 -2.50 -15.24 -13.48
N THR A 212 -2.75 -15.21 -12.18
CA THR A 212 -3.96 -15.78 -11.56
C THR A 212 -5.02 -14.70 -11.43
N ALA A 213 -6.25 -14.98 -11.86
CA ALA A 213 -7.37 -14.10 -11.63
C ALA A 213 -7.61 -13.91 -10.11
N ARG A 214 -7.95 -12.70 -9.67
CA ARG A 214 -8.06 -12.36 -8.25
C ARG A 214 -9.03 -13.29 -7.49
N ASP A 215 -10.19 -13.57 -8.07
CA ASP A 215 -11.19 -14.46 -7.44
C ASP A 215 -10.63 -15.87 -7.21
N GLN A 216 -9.85 -16.38 -8.16
CA GLN A 216 -9.18 -17.66 -8.02
C GLN A 216 -8.06 -17.60 -7.00
N ALA A 217 -7.25 -16.55 -7.00
CA ALA A 217 -6.15 -16.39 -6.05
C ALA A 217 -6.64 -16.30 -4.60
N PHE A 218 -7.75 -15.62 -4.37
CA PHE A 218 -8.32 -15.41 -3.03
C PHE A 218 -9.46 -16.38 -2.68
N ALA A 219 -9.81 -17.34 -3.53
CA ALA A 219 -10.94 -18.27 -3.32
C ALA A 219 -10.89 -18.92 -1.93
N ARG A 220 -9.70 -19.33 -1.47
CA ARG A 220 -9.54 -19.97 -0.15
C ARG A 220 -9.81 -19.00 1.01
N VAL A 221 -9.42 -17.75 0.89
CA VAL A 221 -9.68 -16.69 1.89
C VAL A 221 -11.17 -16.41 1.96
N LEU A 222 -11.79 -16.13 0.81
CA LEU A 222 -13.21 -15.79 0.68
C LEU A 222 -14.15 -16.91 1.17
N ALA A 223 -13.71 -18.16 1.06
CA ALA A 223 -14.48 -19.34 1.51
C ALA A 223 -14.48 -19.51 3.03
N THR A 224 -13.54 -18.92 3.77
CA THR A 224 -13.41 -19.12 5.22
C THR A 224 -14.60 -18.54 5.99
N ASP A 225 -14.99 -19.22 7.07
CA ASP A 225 -16.00 -18.69 7.99
C ASP A 225 -15.53 -17.41 8.68
N LEU A 226 -14.22 -17.30 8.90
CA LEU A 226 -13.61 -16.10 9.47
C LEU A 226 -13.82 -14.87 8.59
N TYR A 227 -13.55 -14.95 7.27
CA TYR A 227 -13.85 -13.88 6.32
C TYR A 227 -15.32 -13.50 6.36
N LYS A 228 -16.20 -14.50 6.22
CA LYS A 228 -17.65 -14.29 6.24
C LYS A 228 -18.14 -13.64 7.52
N SER A 229 -17.60 -14.05 8.67
CA SER A 229 -17.96 -13.46 9.96
C SER A 229 -17.48 -12.01 10.10
N GLN A 230 -16.29 -11.66 9.58
CA GLN A 230 -15.82 -10.29 9.56
C GLN A 230 -16.72 -9.39 8.71
N ILE A 231 -17.10 -9.86 7.51
CA ILE A 231 -18.02 -9.12 6.64
C ILE A 231 -19.43 -9.00 7.26
N ALA A 232 -19.97 -10.08 7.82
CA ALA A 232 -21.24 -10.05 8.53
C ALA A 232 -21.22 -9.12 9.76
N GLY A 233 -20.04 -8.98 10.40
CA GLY A 233 -19.80 -8.04 11.48
C GLY A 233 -19.60 -6.58 11.03
N GLY A 234 -19.71 -6.26 9.74
CA GLY A 234 -19.64 -4.91 9.19
C GLY A 234 -18.27 -4.49 8.64
N ALA A 235 -17.31 -5.40 8.49
CA ALA A 235 -16.07 -5.07 7.79
C ALA A 235 -16.32 -4.89 6.29
N ILE A 236 -15.72 -3.87 5.69
CA ILE A 236 -15.87 -3.56 4.26
C ILE A 236 -14.81 -4.35 3.45
N PRO A 237 -15.20 -5.19 2.49
CA PRO A 237 -14.25 -5.83 1.59
C PRO A 237 -13.77 -4.83 0.53
N ILE A 238 -12.44 -4.73 0.35
CA ILE A 238 -11.83 -3.83 -0.62
C ILE A 238 -10.71 -4.58 -1.35
N TRP A 239 -10.65 -4.44 -2.67
CA TRP A 239 -9.56 -4.95 -3.47
C TRP A 239 -8.47 -3.89 -3.61
N MET A 240 -7.26 -4.22 -3.18
CA MET A 240 -6.08 -3.39 -3.43
C MET A 240 -5.38 -3.88 -4.68
N PRO A 241 -5.39 -3.11 -5.79
CA PRO A 241 -4.82 -3.54 -7.05
C PRO A 241 -3.30 -3.70 -6.96
N ARG A 242 -2.73 -4.55 -7.85
CA ARG A 242 -1.29 -4.74 -7.95
C ARG A 242 -0.60 -3.53 -8.57
N LEU A 243 0.43 -3.02 -7.92
CA LEU A 243 1.37 -2.07 -8.52
C LEU A 243 2.47 -2.84 -9.27
N PHE A 244 2.34 -2.95 -10.60
CA PHE A 244 3.32 -3.67 -11.43
C PHE A 244 4.69 -2.98 -11.52
N ALA A 245 4.80 -1.73 -11.11
CA ALA A 245 6.04 -0.98 -11.05
C ALA A 245 6.60 -0.83 -9.62
N ALA A 246 6.15 -1.66 -8.66
CA ALA A 246 6.50 -1.54 -7.24
C ALA A 246 8.02 -1.50 -7.05
N ASP A 247 8.75 -2.51 -7.53
CA ASP A 247 10.21 -2.62 -7.38
C ASP A 247 10.93 -1.40 -7.97
N ALA A 248 10.45 -0.89 -9.12
CA ALA A 248 11.04 0.27 -9.78
C ALA A 248 10.83 1.58 -8.99
N VAL A 249 9.69 1.72 -8.32
CA VAL A 249 9.37 2.85 -7.43
C VAL A 249 10.17 2.74 -6.13
N GLU A 250 10.20 1.56 -5.51
CA GLU A 250 10.93 1.30 -4.25
C GLU A 250 12.44 1.52 -4.40
N ALA A 251 13.04 1.02 -5.50
CA ALA A 251 14.46 1.21 -5.78
C ALA A 251 14.88 2.69 -5.88
N ARG A 252 13.94 3.61 -6.03
CA ARG A 252 14.18 5.06 -6.09
C ARG A 252 13.77 5.81 -4.84
N THR A 253 13.18 5.13 -3.88
CA THR A 253 12.62 5.74 -2.65
C THR A 253 11.72 6.95 -3.01
N ALA A 254 10.94 6.80 -4.09
CA ALA A 254 10.20 7.91 -4.68
C ALA A 254 8.73 7.91 -4.24
N SER A 255 8.13 9.09 -4.13
CA SER A 255 6.67 9.18 -4.00
C SER A 255 5.99 8.65 -5.28
N PHE A 256 4.76 8.17 -5.16
CA PHE A 256 4.00 7.67 -6.32
C PHE A 256 3.72 8.80 -7.32
N VAL A 257 3.52 10.03 -6.83
CA VAL A 257 3.33 11.21 -7.69
C VAL A 257 4.59 11.50 -8.47
N ALA A 258 5.77 11.57 -7.83
CA ALA A 258 7.05 11.77 -8.49
C ALA A 258 7.36 10.65 -9.50
N ALA A 259 7.05 9.41 -9.14
CA ALA A 259 7.21 8.25 -10.01
C ALA A 259 6.33 8.35 -11.28
N ARG A 260 5.05 8.70 -11.11
CA ARG A 260 4.10 8.93 -12.20
C ARG A 260 4.58 10.04 -13.15
N ASP A 261 5.04 11.15 -12.60
CA ASP A 261 5.37 12.37 -13.34
C ASP A 261 6.80 12.34 -13.93
N GLY A 262 7.57 11.27 -13.64
CA GLY A 262 8.94 11.10 -14.15
C GLY A 262 9.96 12.00 -13.42
N GLN A 263 9.65 12.44 -12.22
CA GLN A 263 10.48 13.31 -11.36
C GLN A 263 11.43 12.53 -10.45
N THR A 264 11.65 11.24 -10.74
CA THR A 264 12.59 10.40 -9.99
C THR A 264 14.00 10.49 -10.59
N ASN A 265 15.01 10.13 -9.80
CA ASN A 265 16.41 10.07 -10.28
C ASN A 265 16.99 8.65 -10.04
N PRO A 266 17.31 7.86 -11.10
CA PRO A 266 17.00 8.16 -12.50
C PRO A 266 15.49 8.14 -12.80
N PRO A 267 15.01 8.82 -13.86
CA PRO A 267 13.60 8.83 -14.21
C PRO A 267 13.07 7.41 -14.50
N LEU A 268 11.81 7.17 -14.14
CA LEU A 268 11.11 5.96 -14.56
C LEU A 268 10.82 5.97 -16.06
N GLY A 269 10.92 4.80 -16.69
CA GLY A 269 10.52 4.62 -18.08
C GLY A 269 9.01 4.87 -18.29
N ILE A 270 8.63 5.19 -19.52
CA ILE A 270 7.24 5.55 -19.87
C ILE A 270 6.23 4.45 -19.46
N PHE A 271 6.60 3.17 -19.58
CA PHE A 271 5.71 2.06 -19.21
C PHE A 271 5.48 1.98 -17.71
N ASP A 272 6.52 2.17 -16.89
CA ASP A 272 6.39 2.14 -15.43
C ASP A 272 5.63 3.35 -14.92
N ARG A 273 5.85 4.53 -15.50
CA ARG A 273 5.05 5.72 -15.22
C ARG A 273 3.55 5.49 -15.51
N SER A 274 3.25 4.87 -16.67
CA SER A 274 1.88 4.51 -17.02
C SER A 274 1.27 3.51 -16.05
N ARG A 275 2.04 2.49 -15.59
CA ARG A 275 1.61 1.51 -14.57
C ARG A 275 1.29 2.17 -13.24
N VAL A 276 2.14 3.11 -12.79
CA VAL A 276 1.89 3.89 -11.56
C VAL A 276 0.62 4.72 -11.70
N ASN A 277 0.43 5.42 -12.82
CA ASN A 277 -0.77 6.22 -13.05
C ASN A 277 -2.05 5.37 -13.06
N THR A 278 -2.02 4.21 -13.73
CA THR A 278 -3.15 3.27 -13.74
C THR A 278 -3.46 2.74 -12.35
N TRP A 279 -2.42 2.40 -11.58
CA TRP A 279 -2.58 1.91 -10.21
C TRP A 279 -3.19 2.97 -9.29
N LEU A 280 -2.71 4.22 -9.33
CA LEU A 280 -3.26 5.32 -8.53
C LEU A 280 -4.76 5.51 -8.80
N ARG A 281 -5.17 5.50 -10.06
CA ARG A 281 -6.59 5.60 -10.42
C ARG A 281 -7.40 4.42 -9.90
N ALA A 282 -6.88 3.20 -10.05
CA ALA A 282 -7.55 2.01 -9.55
C ALA A 282 -7.66 1.99 -8.02
N MET A 283 -6.64 2.51 -7.30
CA MET A 283 -6.73 2.71 -5.85
C MET A 283 -7.86 3.68 -5.48
N ASP A 284 -7.92 4.84 -6.14
CA ASP A 284 -8.97 5.83 -5.88
C ASP A 284 -10.37 5.24 -6.15
N GLU A 285 -10.52 4.44 -7.21
CA GLU A 285 -11.79 3.76 -7.56
C GLU A 285 -12.18 2.70 -6.52
N GLN A 286 -11.25 1.83 -6.11
CA GLN A 286 -11.53 0.74 -5.17
C GLN A 286 -11.82 1.23 -3.75
N PHE A 287 -11.20 2.32 -3.34
CA PHE A 287 -11.38 2.90 -2.02
C PHE A 287 -12.46 3.99 -1.95
N ALA A 288 -13.17 4.25 -3.06
CA ALA A 288 -14.21 5.28 -3.12
C ALA A 288 -15.32 5.10 -2.06
N GLY A 289 -15.70 3.86 -1.74
CA GLY A 289 -16.71 3.55 -0.72
C GLY A 289 -16.30 3.89 0.72
N VAL A 290 -15.03 4.10 0.96
CA VAL A 290 -14.46 4.48 2.27
C VAL A 290 -13.66 5.79 2.16
N ALA A 291 -13.96 6.64 1.18
CA ALA A 291 -13.25 7.89 0.95
C ALA A 291 -13.25 8.82 2.18
N SER A 292 -14.33 8.81 2.98
CA SER A 292 -14.41 9.56 4.22
C SER A 292 -13.51 9.01 5.35
N TRP A 293 -12.96 7.79 5.21
CA TRP A 293 -12.00 7.21 6.16
C TRP A 293 -10.57 7.67 5.90
N MET A 294 -10.32 8.23 4.73
CA MET A 294 -9.00 8.76 4.38
C MET A 294 -8.66 9.99 5.23
N PRO A 295 -7.38 10.27 5.43
CA PRO A 295 -6.92 11.43 6.19
C PRO A 295 -7.46 12.74 5.66
#